data_4eb2dd7841ac8d131598b31e0a28578c
#
_entry.id   4eb2dd7841ac8d131598b31e0a28578c
#
_cell.length_a   1.000
_cell.length_b   1.000
_cell.length_c   1.000
_cell.angle_alpha   90.00
_cell.angle_beta   90.00
_cell.angle_gamma   90.00
#
_symmetry.space_group_name_H-M   'P 1'
#
loop_
_entity.id
_entity.type
_entity.pdbx_description
1 polymer ?
#
loop_
_entity_poly.entity_id
_entity_poly.type
_entity_poly.pdbx_seq_one_letter_code
_entity_poly.pdbx_strand_id
1 'polypeptide(L)'
;ISNNFNENQYKIGLLSSIESEITQEYVKAIKAFISRNKLKKIDLIGIHGQTIFHNPKKKISLQLCNSNTLADELRIKIVSDFRQNDLKLGGEGAPLVPIFHKLLVNHLNINGNVIFINLGGISNLTYIPLKGRLKAYDTGPGMTLLDRHVYLKKMKRFDCNGNFSLKGKTNQKVLESVLSDKYFSKRSPKSLDKLYFSLKSFEKLNFNDACATIS
;
A
#
# COMPACT_ATOMS: atom_id res chain seq x y z
N ILE A 1 0.42 -3.99 -17.94
CA ILE A 1 1.61 -4.82 -17.54
C ILE A 1 1.11 -6.08 -16.81
N SER A 2 0.00 -6.72 -17.21
CA SER A 2 -0.59 -7.61 -16.22
C SER A 2 -0.47 -9.11 -16.49
N ASN A 3 -0.43 -9.60 -17.70
CA ASN A 3 -0.54 -11.05 -17.87
C ASN A 3 0.65 -11.74 -18.56
N ASN A 4 1.55 -10.99 -19.17
CA ASN A 4 2.68 -11.54 -19.93
C ASN A 4 4.02 -10.90 -19.50
N PHE A 5 4.20 -10.62 -18.18
CA PHE A 5 5.48 -10.13 -17.73
C PHE A 5 6.56 -11.18 -17.96
N ASN A 6 7.52 -10.84 -18.81
CA ASN A 6 8.70 -11.66 -19.09
C ASN A 6 9.91 -10.99 -18.45
N GLU A 7 10.59 -11.71 -17.56
CA GLU A 7 11.78 -11.21 -16.85
C GLU A 7 12.89 -10.76 -17.81
N ASN A 8 12.94 -11.34 -19.01
CA ASN A 8 13.87 -10.91 -20.06
C ASN A 8 13.52 -9.56 -20.68
N GLN A 9 12.25 -9.15 -20.69
CA GLN A 9 11.83 -7.82 -21.15
C GLN A 9 12.19 -6.73 -20.14
N TYR A 10 12.30 -7.09 -18.84
CA TYR A 10 12.77 -6.16 -17.81
C TYR A 10 14.22 -5.74 -18.03
N LYS A 11 15.08 -6.65 -18.46
CA LYS A 11 16.51 -6.40 -18.65
C LYS A 11 16.86 -5.59 -19.92
N ILE A 12 15.90 -5.41 -20.82
CA ILE A 12 16.15 -4.82 -22.14
C ILE A 12 15.16 -3.67 -22.40
N GLY A 13 15.61 -2.42 -22.26
CA GLY A 13 14.90 -1.26 -22.78
C GLY A 13 14.18 -0.39 -21.75
N LEU A 14 12.89 -0.10 -21.96
CA LEU A 14 12.12 0.92 -21.24
C LEU A 14 12.10 0.76 -19.71
N LEU A 15 12.01 -0.45 -19.18
CA LEU A 15 11.99 -0.66 -17.73
C LEU A 15 13.34 -0.36 -17.08
N SER A 16 14.44 -0.66 -17.75
CA SER A 16 15.78 -0.31 -17.27
C SER A 16 15.98 1.21 -17.20
N SER A 17 15.51 1.93 -18.22
CA SER A 17 15.55 3.41 -18.23
C SER A 17 14.71 3.98 -17.08
N ILE A 18 13.48 3.53 -16.92
CA ILE A 18 12.60 3.96 -15.83
C ILE A 18 13.19 3.63 -14.45
N GLU A 19 13.78 2.45 -14.28
CA GLU A 19 14.46 2.08 -13.04
C GLU A 19 15.62 3.03 -12.73
N SER A 20 16.42 3.37 -13.75
CA SER A 20 17.51 4.33 -13.61
C SER A 20 17.00 5.69 -13.17
N GLU A 21 15.95 6.22 -13.82
CA GLU A 21 15.35 7.50 -13.47
C GLU A 21 14.81 7.49 -12.03
N ILE A 22 14.04 6.46 -11.64
CA ILE A 22 13.53 6.30 -10.29
C ILE A 22 14.68 6.25 -9.27
N THR A 23 15.74 5.51 -9.59
CA THR A 23 16.92 5.38 -8.72
C THR A 23 17.59 6.74 -8.51
N GLN A 24 17.74 7.53 -9.56
CA GLN A 24 18.32 8.88 -9.46
C GLN A 24 17.44 9.84 -8.65
N GLU A 25 16.11 9.74 -8.76
CA GLU A 25 15.22 10.52 -7.90
C GLU A 25 15.34 10.12 -6.43
N TYR A 26 15.50 8.83 -6.11
CA TYR A 26 15.81 8.40 -4.74
C TYR A 26 17.15 8.97 -4.25
N VAL A 27 18.21 8.93 -5.06
CA VAL A 27 19.52 9.54 -4.71
C VAL A 27 19.35 11.02 -4.36
N LYS A 28 18.68 11.79 -5.21
CA LYS A 28 18.44 13.21 -4.98
C LYS A 28 17.65 13.45 -3.71
N ALA A 29 16.54 12.72 -3.51
CA ALA A 29 15.69 12.87 -2.34
C ALA A 29 16.42 12.53 -1.04
N ILE A 30 17.21 11.46 -1.04
CA ILE A 30 17.99 11.04 0.14
C ILE A 30 19.10 12.05 0.44
N LYS A 31 19.87 12.50 -0.55
CA LYS A 31 20.89 13.54 -0.38
C LYS A 31 20.27 14.83 0.20
N ALA A 32 19.12 15.26 -0.36
CA ALA A 32 18.40 16.43 0.15
C ALA A 32 17.90 16.24 1.60
N PHE A 33 17.38 15.07 1.94
CA PHE A 33 16.93 14.75 3.30
C PHE A 33 18.09 14.77 4.30
N ILE A 34 19.22 14.14 3.98
CA ILE A 34 20.43 14.12 4.78
C ILE A 34 20.92 15.55 5.05
N SER A 35 21.02 16.37 4.00
CA SER A 35 21.47 17.75 4.09
C SER A 35 20.53 18.61 4.93
N ARG A 36 19.22 18.56 4.64
CA ARG A 36 18.20 19.34 5.35
C ARG A 36 18.19 19.05 6.87
N ASN A 37 18.33 17.77 7.24
CA ASN A 37 18.33 17.34 8.63
C ASN A 37 19.71 17.33 9.28
N LYS A 38 20.75 17.76 8.57
CA LYS A 38 22.14 17.83 9.06
C LYS A 38 22.62 16.50 9.66
N LEU A 39 22.23 15.39 9.03
CA LEU A 39 22.59 14.06 9.52
C LEU A 39 24.08 13.80 9.26
N LYS A 40 24.85 13.56 10.34
CA LYS A 40 26.32 13.37 10.26
C LYS A 40 26.71 11.93 9.94
N LYS A 41 25.91 10.97 10.36
CA LYS A 41 26.18 9.54 10.19
C LYS A 41 24.90 8.79 9.91
N ILE A 42 24.93 7.96 8.88
CA ILE A 42 23.88 7.01 8.53
C ILE A 42 24.53 5.67 8.36
N ASP A 43 24.13 4.69 9.17
CA ASP A 43 24.71 3.37 9.15
C ASP A 43 24.11 2.49 8.07
N LEU A 44 22.82 2.73 7.72
CA LEU A 44 22.05 1.87 6.85
C LEU A 44 20.83 2.62 6.29
N ILE A 45 20.47 2.33 5.04
CA ILE A 45 19.22 2.75 4.40
C ILE A 45 18.46 1.51 3.95
N GLY A 46 17.20 1.37 4.37
CA GLY A 46 16.26 0.41 3.81
C GLY A 46 15.49 1.04 2.66
N ILE A 47 15.48 0.41 1.49
CA ILE A 47 14.73 0.88 0.32
C ILE A 47 13.83 -0.23 -0.24
N HIS A 48 12.54 0.05 -0.32
CA HIS A 48 11.57 -0.88 -0.89
C HIS A 48 11.52 -0.81 -2.42
N GLY A 49 11.75 0.37 -2.99
CA GLY A 49 11.54 0.64 -4.40
C GLY A 49 10.06 0.77 -4.78
N GLN A 50 9.79 1.02 -6.05
CA GLN A 50 8.43 1.16 -6.59
C GLN A 50 7.92 -0.18 -7.11
N THR A 51 6.94 -0.76 -6.46
CA THR A 51 6.32 -2.03 -6.93
C THR A 51 5.56 -1.81 -8.23
N ILE A 52 5.94 -2.52 -9.27
CA ILE A 52 5.27 -2.52 -10.57
C ILE A 52 4.60 -3.87 -10.89
N PHE A 53 5.05 -4.94 -10.25
CA PHE A 53 4.48 -6.27 -10.43
C PHE A 53 4.57 -7.08 -9.15
N HIS A 54 3.52 -7.84 -8.82
CA HIS A 54 3.50 -8.74 -7.67
C HIS A 54 2.60 -9.93 -7.95
N ASN A 55 3.18 -11.12 -8.00
CA ASN A 55 2.46 -12.37 -8.19
C ASN A 55 3.06 -13.48 -7.33
N PRO A 56 2.57 -13.67 -6.10
CA PRO A 56 3.10 -14.68 -5.18
C PRO A 56 3.04 -16.10 -5.72
N LYS A 57 1.98 -16.45 -6.46
CA LYS A 57 1.86 -17.78 -7.07
C LYS A 57 3.02 -18.11 -8.02
N LYS A 58 3.53 -17.11 -8.71
CA LYS A 58 4.72 -17.24 -9.57
C LYS A 58 6.02 -16.96 -8.81
N LYS A 59 5.96 -16.66 -7.52
CA LYS A 59 7.09 -16.25 -6.67
C LYS A 59 7.84 -15.04 -7.22
N ILE A 60 7.13 -14.12 -7.87
CA ILE A 60 7.69 -12.93 -8.51
C ILE A 60 7.12 -11.68 -7.84
N SER A 61 7.99 -10.80 -7.44
CA SER A 61 7.66 -9.43 -7.06
C SER A 61 8.76 -8.51 -7.59
N LEU A 62 8.37 -7.47 -8.30
CA LEU A 62 9.30 -6.56 -8.95
C LEU A 62 9.11 -5.16 -8.38
N GLN A 63 10.17 -4.66 -7.78
CA GLN A 63 10.30 -3.31 -7.29
C GLN A 63 11.40 -2.60 -8.07
N LEU A 64 11.08 -1.47 -8.70
CA LEU A 64 12.06 -0.66 -9.43
C LEU A 64 12.89 0.16 -8.43
N CYS A 65 14.15 -0.15 -8.34
CA CYS A 65 15.20 0.61 -7.70
C CYS A 65 16.51 -0.18 -7.78
N ASN A 66 17.54 0.38 -8.37
CA ASN A 66 18.87 -0.24 -8.38
C ASN A 66 19.60 0.08 -7.08
N SER A 67 19.58 -0.88 -6.15
CA SER A 67 20.20 -0.72 -4.83
C SER A 67 21.72 -0.60 -4.87
N ASN A 68 22.40 -1.20 -5.87
CA ASN A 68 23.84 -1.06 -6.05
C ASN A 68 24.20 0.39 -6.44
N THR A 69 23.48 0.95 -7.42
CA THR A 69 23.65 2.37 -7.80
C THR A 69 23.41 3.30 -6.60
N LEU A 70 22.38 3.02 -5.79
CA LEU A 70 22.14 3.79 -4.55
C LEU A 70 23.31 3.70 -3.58
N ALA A 71 23.83 2.49 -3.35
CA ALA A 71 24.97 2.27 -2.44
C ALA A 71 26.22 3.02 -2.92
N ASP A 72 26.50 2.96 -4.23
CA ASP A 72 27.66 3.61 -4.83
C ASP A 72 27.55 5.15 -4.78
N GLU A 73 26.37 5.68 -5.09
CA GLU A 73 26.13 7.12 -5.14
C GLU A 73 26.06 7.78 -3.73
N LEU A 74 25.58 7.05 -2.74
CA LEU A 74 25.39 7.56 -1.39
C LEU A 74 26.56 7.20 -0.46
N ARG A 75 27.35 6.19 -0.81
CA ARG A 75 28.40 5.60 0.07
C ARG A 75 27.83 5.13 1.40
N ILE A 76 26.62 4.61 1.39
CA ILE A 76 25.89 4.09 2.54
C ILE A 76 25.43 2.67 2.23
N LYS A 77 25.41 1.80 3.23
CA LYS A 77 24.88 0.44 3.09
C LYS A 77 23.38 0.49 2.76
N ILE A 78 22.96 -0.26 1.74
CA ILE A 78 21.57 -0.36 1.32
C ILE A 78 21.04 -1.77 1.61
N VAL A 79 19.85 -1.85 2.18
CA VAL A 79 19.05 -3.08 2.28
C VAL A 79 17.83 -2.94 1.39
N SER A 80 17.64 -3.89 0.50
CA SER A 80 16.56 -3.91 -0.50
C SER A 80 15.95 -5.30 -0.62
N ASP A 81 15.06 -5.50 -1.59
CA ASP A 81 14.45 -6.80 -1.95
C ASP A 81 13.71 -7.50 -0.80
N PHE A 82 13.08 -6.73 0.07
CA PHE A 82 12.41 -7.24 1.28
C PHE A 82 11.42 -8.37 1.04
N ARG A 83 10.83 -8.45 -0.16
CA ARG A 83 9.80 -9.44 -0.52
C ARG A 83 10.37 -10.78 -0.99
N GLN A 84 11.60 -10.76 -1.50
CA GLN A 84 12.17 -11.89 -2.24
C GLN A 84 12.40 -13.12 -1.35
N ASN A 85 12.90 -12.90 -0.12
CA ASN A 85 13.17 -14.01 0.79
C ASN A 85 11.88 -14.72 1.24
N ASP A 86 10.83 -13.96 1.54
CA ASP A 86 9.53 -14.51 1.92
C ASP A 86 8.91 -15.31 0.77
N LEU A 87 8.95 -14.78 -0.46
CA LEU A 87 8.48 -15.49 -1.66
C LEU A 87 9.28 -16.78 -1.91
N LYS A 88 10.60 -16.77 -1.74
CA LYS A 88 11.44 -17.98 -1.89
C LYS A 88 11.06 -19.06 -0.89
N LEU A 89 10.73 -18.67 0.34
CA LEU A 89 10.30 -19.56 1.40
C LEU A 89 8.84 -20.01 1.30
N GLY A 90 8.12 -19.59 0.27
CA GLY A 90 6.72 -19.97 0.04
C GLY A 90 5.70 -19.05 0.68
N GLY A 91 6.12 -17.89 1.18
CA GLY A 91 5.22 -16.83 1.64
C GLY A 91 4.65 -16.00 0.48
N GLU A 92 3.78 -15.07 0.83
CA GLU A 92 3.10 -14.19 -0.12
C GLU A 92 3.93 -12.93 -0.48
N GLY A 93 5.04 -12.67 0.22
CA GLY A 93 5.85 -11.46 0.05
C GLY A 93 5.14 -10.16 0.45
N ALA A 94 3.91 -10.26 0.94
CA ALA A 94 3.07 -9.16 1.41
C ALA A 94 1.96 -9.70 2.32
N PRO A 95 1.49 -8.95 3.34
CA PRO A 95 2.08 -7.70 3.83
C PRO A 95 3.35 -7.94 4.66
N LEU A 96 4.30 -7.00 4.63
CA LEU A 96 5.55 -7.08 5.44
C LEU A 96 5.46 -6.30 6.76
N VAL A 97 4.65 -5.24 6.77
CA VAL A 97 4.49 -4.33 7.92
C VAL A 97 4.01 -5.00 9.23
N PRO A 98 3.20 -6.08 9.20
CA PRO A 98 2.72 -6.72 10.42
C PRO A 98 3.83 -7.15 11.40
N ILE A 99 4.97 -7.58 10.90
CA ILE A 99 6.14 -7.94 11.74
C ILE A 99 6.66 -6.70 12.47
N PHE A 100 6.75 -5.57 11.77
CA PHE A 100 7.14 -4.30 12.37
C PHE A 100 6.13 -3.83 13.43
N HIS A 101 4.84 -3.95 13.16
CA HIS A 101 3.80 -3.64 14.15
C HIS A 101 3.98 -4.46 15.43
N LYS A 102 4.30 -5.76 15.31
CA LYS A 102 4.58 -6.61 16.48
C LYS A 102 5.82 -6.14 17.23
N LEU A 103 6.89 -5.79 16.54
CA LEU A 103 8.10 -5.25 17.16
C LEU A 103 7.80 -3.93 17.89
N LEU A 104 6.98 -3.07 17.29
CA LEU A 104 6.58 -1.79 17.89
C LEU A 104 5.76 -2.01 19.18
N VAL A 105 4.80 -2.93 19.18
CA VAL A 105 4.02 -3.30 20.38
C VAL A 105 4.94 -3.77 21.50
N ASN A 106 5.89 -4.63 21.17
CA ASN A 106 6.87 -5.13 22.15
C ASN A 106 7.77 -4.00 22.67
N HIS A 107 8.28 -3.14 21.79
CA HIS A 107 9.14 -2.01 22.17
C HIS A 107 8.43 -1.00 23.07
N LEU A 108 7.15 -0.74 22.80
CA LEU A 108 6.32 0.17 23.60
C LEU A 108 5.74 -0.50 24.86
N ASN A 109 6.05 -1.77 25.12
CA ASN A 109 5.56 -2.55 26.26
C ASN A 109 4.03 -2.52 26.40
N ILE A 110 3.30 -2.55 25.28
CA ILE A 110 1.83 -2.54 25.30
C ILE A 110 1.32 -3.91 25.70
N ASN A 111 0.67 -4.00 26.87
CA ASN A 111 0.04 -5.21 27.36
C ASN A 111 -1.44 -5.23 26.96
N GLY A 112 -1.78 -6.10 26.00
CA GLY A 112 -3.16 -6.25 25.54
C GLY A 112 -3.26 -6.70 24.08
N ASN A 113 -4.48 -6.80 23.60
CA ASN A 113 -4.76 -6.99 22.18
C ASN A 113 -4.62 -5.66 21.46
N VAL A 114 -3.84 -5.63 20.38
CA VAL A 114 -3.59 -4.41 19.60
C VAL A 114 -4.06 -4.62 18.17
N ILE A 115 -4.71 -3.61 17.63
CA ILE A 115 -5.07 -3.55 16.21
C ILE A 115 -4.46 -2.29 15.62
N PHE A 116 -3.64 -2.47 14.58
CA PHE A 116 -3.23 -1.39 13.68
C PHE A 116 -4.17 -1.39 12.49
N ILE A 117 -4.76 -0.25 12.20
CA ILE A 117 -5.62 -0.04 11.03
C ILE A 117 -4.91 0.95 10.10
N ASN A 118 -4.76 0.56 8.85
CA ASN A 118 -4.26 1.42 7.80
C ASN A 118 -5.39 1.75 6.82
N LEU A 119 -5.72 3.04 6.70
CA LEU A 119 -6.73 3.57 5.79
C LEU A 119 -6.03 4.21 4.58
N GLY A 120 -5.43 3.36 3.74
CA GLY A 120 -4.84 3.77 2.46
C GLY A 120 -5.84 3.66 1.31
N GLY A 121 -5.36 3.40 0.11
CA GLY A 121 -6.24 3.13 -1.04
C GLY A 121 -7.14 1.92 -0.83
N ILE A 122 -6.59 0.88 -0.19
CA ILE A 122 -7.31 -0.25 0.39
C ILE A 122 -7.11 -0.18 1.90
N SER A 123 -8.17 -0.44 2.66
CA SER A 123 -8.09 -0.54 4.11
C SER A 123 -7.58 -1.92 4.51
N ASN A 124 -6.63 -1.97 5.43
CA ASN A 124 -6.12 -3.22 5.98
C ASN A 124 -5.87 -3.11 7.49
N LEU A 125 -5.81 -4.25 8.14
CA LEU A 125 -5.51 -4.31 9.55
C LEU A 125 -4.40 -5.32 9.86
N THR A 126 -3.71 -5.04 10.97
CA THR A 126 -2.86 -6.01 11.67
C THR A 126 -3.40 -6.20 13.08
N TYR A 127 -3.86 -7.39 13.41
CA TYR A 127 -4.29 -7.78 14.75
C TYR A 127 -3.18 -8.55 15.45
N ILE A 128 -2.73 -8.05 16.57
CA ILE A 128 -1.70 -8.63 17.42
C ILE A 128 -2.36 -9.00 18.75
N PRO A 129 -2.72 -10.28 18.93
CA PRO A 129 -3.30 -10.73 20.19
C PRO A 129 -2.24 -10.80 21.28
N LEU A 130 -2.64 -10.63 22.53
CA LEU A 130 -1.79 -10.86 23.70
C LEU A 130 -1.25 -12.31 23.72
N LYS A 131 -2.09 -13.26 23.30
CA LYS A 131 -1.72 -14.68 23.14
C LYS A 131 -2.21 -15.16 21.77
N GLY A 132 -1.36 -15.92 21.05
CA GLY A 132 -1.72 -16.52 19.78
C GLY A 132 -1.00 -15.90 18.59
N ARG A 133 -1.54 -16.15 17.38
CA ARG A 133 -0.89 -15.76 16.12
C ARG A 133 -1.37 -14.40 15.65
N LEU A 134 -0.44 -13.58 15.19
CA LEU A 134 -0.70 -12.35 14.45
C LEU A 134 -1.59 -12.67 13.23
N LYS A 135 -2.55 -11.77 12.94
CA LYS A 135 -3.37 -11.82 11.73
C LYS A 135 -3.26 -10.48 11.01
N ALA A 136 -3.13 -10.52 9.69
CA ALA A 136 -3.13 -9.32 8.86
C ALA A 136 -3.87 -9.60 7.55
N TYR A 137 -4.74 -8.68 7.13
CA TYR A 137 -5.53 -8.84 5.91
C TYR A 137 -6.20 -7.52 5.51
N ASP A 138 -6.62 -7.44 4.25
CA ASP A 138 -7.41 -6.31 3.76
C ASP A 138 -8.84 -6.40 4.29
N THR A 139 -9.34 -5.29 4.83
CA THR A 139 -10.67 -5.22 5.44
C THR A 139 -11.75 -4.78 4.46
N GLY A 140 -11.39 -3.95 3.49
CA GLY A 140 -12.32 -3.42 2.52
C GLY A 140 -11.71 -2.31 1.67
N PRO A 141 -12.52 -1.62 0.85
CA PRO A 141 -12.05 -0.43 0.17
C PRO A 141 -11.63 0.63 1.20
N GLY A 142 -10.56 1.33 0.89
CA GLY A 142 -10.16 2.52 1.61
C GLY A 142 -10.53 3.76 0.81
N MET A 143 -9.61 4.71 0.72
CA MET A 143 -9.86 6.00 0.05
C MET A 143 -9.97 5.92 -1.47
N THR A 144 -9.55 4.81 -2.11
CA THR A 144 -9.53 4.72 -3.59
C THR A 144 -10.89 4.98 -4.24
N LEU A 145 -11.99 4.48 -3.64
CA LEU A 145 -13.34 4.73 -4.18
C LEU A 145 -13.73 6.20 -4.07
N LEU A 146 -13.49 6.82 -2.93
CA LEU A 146 -13.77 8.23 -2.71
C LEU A 146 -12.94 9.11 -3.63
N ASP A 147 -11.62 8.90 -3.67
CA ASP A 147 -10.71 9.66 -4.52
C ASP A 147 -11.11 9.55 -6.00
N ARG A 148 -11.45 8.35 -6.45
CA ARG A 148 -11.91 8.12 -7.82
C ARG A 148 -13.23 8.82 -8.10
N HIS A 149 -14.20 8.80 -7.16
CA HIS A 149 -15.47 9.49 -7.29
C HIS A 149 -15.26 11.01 -7.40
N VAL A 150 -14.45 11.57 -6.52
CA VAL A 150 -14.11 13.00 -6.50
C VAL A 150 -13.37 13.40 -7.79
N TYR A 151 -12.44 12.59 -8.24
CA TYR A 151 -11.71 12.86 -9.49
C TYR A 151 -12.65 12.89 -10.70
N LEU A 152 -13.49 11.87 -10.85
CA LEU A 152 -14.40 11.77 -12.01
C LEU A 152 -15.47 12.87 -12.04
N LYS A 153 -15.90 13.39 -10.88
CA LYS A 153 -16.97 14.37 -10.79
C LYS A 153 -16.49 15.81 -10.64
N LYS A 154 -15.29 16.04 -10.12
CA LYS A 154 -14.76 17.37 -9.77
C LYS A 154 -13.36 17.64 -10.26
N MET A 155 -12.70 16.69 -10.92
CA MET A 155 -11.30 16.77 -11.37
C MET A 155 -10.31 17.10 -10.23
N LYS A 156 -10.66 16.75 -8.98
CA LYS A 156 -9.82 16.89 -7.80
C LYS A 156 -9.23 15.53 -7.42
N ARG A 157 -8.04 15.52 -6.83
CA ARG A 157 -7.35 14.27 -6.48
C ARG A 157 -8.01 13.50 -5.34
N PHE A 158 -8.60 14.20 -4.38
CA PHE A 158 -9.20 13.62 -3.17
C PHE A 158 -10.17 14.62 -2.51
N ASP A 159 -10.94 14.16 -1.53
CA ASP A 159 -11.81 15.00 -0.69
C ASP A 159 -10.99 15.65 0.43
N CYS A 160 -10.49 16.84 0.17
CA CYS A 160 -9.63 17.56 1.12
C CYS A 160 -10.41 17.89 2.40
N ASN A 161 -9.93 17.41 3.54
CA ASN A 161 -10.54 17.58 4.87
C ASN A 161 -11.99 17.08 4.95
N GLY A 162 -12.40 16.13 4.09
CA GLY A 162 -13.78 15.63 4.05
C GLY A 162 -14.82 16.67 3.62
N ASN A 163 -14.41 17.72 2.92
CA ASN A 163 -15.28 18.85 2.61
C ASN A 163 -16.52 18.50 1.77
N PHE A 164 -16.44 17.44 0.99
CA PHE A 164 -17.59 16.94 0.24
C PHE A 164 -18.41 15.93 1.06
N SER A 165 -17.73 15.00 1.73
CA SER A 165 -18.36 13.98 2.56
C SER A 165 -19.15 14.60 3.73
N LEU A 166 -18.60 15.63 4.38
CA LEU A 166 -19.27 16.35 5.49
C LEU A 166 -20.54 17.12 5.07
N LYS A 167 -20.70 17.42 3.77
CA LYS A 167 -21.89 18.08 3.24
C LYS A 167 -22.96 17.10 2.79
N GLY A 168 -22.64 15.82 2.71
CA GLY A 168 -23.55 14.77 2.29
C GLY A 168 -24.21 14.06 3.46
N LYS A 169 -25.19 13.22 3.13
CA LYS A 169 -25.84 12.31 4.07
C LYS A 169 -25.58 10.88 3.63
N THR A 170 -25.15 10.03 4.56
CA THR A 170 -24.93 8.60 4.31
C THR A 170 -26.26 7.94 3.90
N ASN A 171 -26.27 7.27 2.76
CA ASN A 171 -27.40 6.46 2.33
C ASN A 171 -27.25 5.04 2.88
N GLN A 172 -27.98 4.76 3.95
CA GLN A 172 -27.90 3.50 4.68
C GLN A 172 -28.20 2.28 3.80
N LYS A 173 -29.20 2.36 2.90
CA LYS A 173 -29.55 1.25 1.99
C LYS A 173 -28.44 0.90 1.03
N VAL A 174 -27.76 1.92 0.47
CA VAL A 174 -26.62 1.70 -0.44
C VAL A 174 -25.42 1.15 0.34
N LEU A 175 -25.15 1.67 1.53
CA LEU A 175 -24.08 1.18 2.39
C LEU A 175 -24.29 -0.30 2.76
N GLU A 176 -25.48 -0.67 3.22
CA GLU A 176 -25.83 -2.07 3.55
C GLU A 176 -25.71 -2.99 2.33
N SER A 177 -26.13 -2.54 1.16
CA SER A 177 -25.98 -3.28 -0.09
C SER A 177 -24.50 -3.54 -0.42
N VAL A 178 -23.62 -2.56 -0.22
CA VAL A 178 -22.17 -2.74 -0.43
C VAL A 178 -21.59 -3.67 0.62
N LEU A 179 -21.96 -3.50 1.89
CA LEU A 179 -21.47 -4.33 3.00
C LEU A 179 -21.97 -5.79 2.95
N SER A 180 -23.05 -6.07 2.21
CA SER A 180 -23.53 -7.42 1.95
C SER A 180 -22.67 -8.21 0.95
N ASP A 181 -21.67 -7.57 0.32
CA ASP A 181 -20.79 -8.26 -0.61
C ASP A 181 -20.05 -9.41 0.07
N LYS A 182 -19.95 -10.53 -0.65
CA LYS A 182 -19.28 -11.76 -0.18
C LYS A 182 -17.83 -11.56 0.27
N TYR A 183 -17.18 -10.47 -0.15
CA TYR A 183 -15.84 -10.14 0.30
C TYR A 183 -15.79 -9.96 1.82
N PHE A 184 -16.77 -9.28 2.40
CA PHE A 184 -16.77 -8.99 3.84
C PHE A 184 -16.95 -10.24 4.69
N SER A 185 -17.68 -11.24 4.19
CA SER A 185 -17.87 -12.54 4.87
C SER A 185 -16.70 -13.53 4.71
N LYS A 186 -15.74 -13.25 3.81
CA LYS A 186 -14.54 -14.11 3.64
C LYS A 186 -13.71 -14.15 4.91
N ARG A 187 -13.27 -15.34 5.29
CA ARG A 187 -12.30 -15.53 6.38
C ARG A 187 -10.90 -15.04 5.96
N SER A 188 -10.12 -14.58 6.93
CA SER A 188 -8.70 -14.25 6.75
C SER A 188 -7.84 -15.53 6.63
N PRO A 189 -6.72 -15.49 5.87
CA PRO A 189 -6.17 -14.33 5.16
C PRO A 189 -6.96 -13.98 3.90
N LYS A 190 -7.10 -12.70 3.62
CA LYS A 190 -7.76 -12.20 2.40
C LYS A 190 -7.11 -10.91 1.92
N SER A 191 -7.06 -10.72 0.62
CA SER A 191 -6.61 -9.50 -0.04
C SER A 191 -7.70 -8.96 -0.96
N LEU A 192 -7.61 -7.68 -1.28
CA LEU A 192 -8.58 -6.96 -2.09
C LEU A 192 -7.89 -6.29 -3.29
N ASP A 193 -8.43 -6.51 -4.48
CA ASP A 193 -8.03 -5.75 -5.65
C ASP A 193 -8.62 -4.33 -5.60
N LYS A 194 -7.85 -3.33 -6.02
CA LYS A 194 -8.28 -1.92 -6.03
C LYS A 194 -9.54 -1.65 -6.83
N LEU A 195 -9.81 -2.48 -7.84
CA LEU A 195 -10.93 -2.34 -8.76
C LEU A 195 -12.12 -3.26 -8.41
N TYR A 196 -12.01 -4.05 -7.36
CA TYR A 196 -13.06 -4.98 -6.96
C TYR A 196 -14.39 -4.29 -6.68
N PHE A 197 -14.39 -3.23 -5.89
CA PHE A 197 -15.58 -2.42 -5.64
C PHE A 197 -15.74 -1.35 -6.71
N SER A 198 -16.98 -1.20 -7.20
CA SER A 198 -17.33 -0.28 -8.28
C SER A 198 -18.09 0.92 -7.77
N LEU A 199 -17.93 2.07 -8.43
CA LEU A 199 -18.72 3.27 -8.18
C LEU A 199 -20.19 3.13 -8.63
N LYS A 200 -20.56 2.08 -9.39
CA LYS A 200 -21.93 1.85 -9.87
C LYS A 200 -22.97 1.84 -8.75
N SER A 201 -22.61 1.31 -7.59
CA SER A 201 -23.52 1.28 -6.42
C SER A 201 -23.93 2.66 -5.94
N PHE A 202 -23.14 3.69 -6.25
CA PHE A 202 -23.32 5.06 -5.78
C PHE A 202 -23.85 6.02 -6.86
N GLU A 203 -24.04 5.56 -8.10
CA GLU A 203 -24.41 6.42 -9.25
C GLU A 203 -25.75 7.14 -9.09
N LYS A 204 -26.69 6.56 -8.34
CA LYS A 204 -28.02 7.16 -8.09
C LYS A 204 -28.02 8.22 -6.99
N LEU A 205 -26.93 8.36 -6.25
CA LEU A 205 -26.79 9.37 -5.21
C LEU A 205 -26.30 10.69 -5.81
N ASN A 206 -26.69 11.80 -5.19
CA ASN A 206 -26.03 13.06 -5.50
C ASN A 206 -24.55 13.00 -5.08
N PHE A 207 -23.75 13.94 -5.58
CA PHE A 207 -22.31 13.91 -5.40
C PHE A 207 -21.87 13.86 -3.93
N ASN A 208 -22.45 14.72 -3.07
CA ASN A 208 -22.05 14.79 -1.68
C ASN A 208 -22.52 13.57 -0.88
N ASP A 209 -23.74 13.08 -1.13
CA ASP A 209 -24.25 11.87 -0.47
C ASP A 209 -23.47 10.63 -0.89
N ALA A 210 -23.03 10.57 -2.15
CA ALA A 210 -22.11 9.52 -2.59
C ALA A 210 -20.76 9.60 -1.84
N CYS A 211 -20.18 10.80 -1.70
CA CYS A 211 -18.97 10.98 -0.91
C CYS A 211 -19.17 10.53 0.54
N ALA A 212 -20.25 10.97 1.19
CA ALA A 212 -20.57 10.61 2.58
C ALA A 212 -20.88 9.12 2.78
N THR A 213 -21.41 8.44 1.74
CA THR A 213 -21.71 6.99 1.83
C THR A 213 -20.48 6.13 1.57
N ILE A 214 -19.51 6.63 0.78
CA ILE A 214 -18.26 5.92 0.48
C ILE A 214 -17.26 6.05 1.64
N SER A 215 -17.23 7.22 2.31
CA SER A 215 -16.32 7.51 3.43
C SER A 215 -16.72 6.80 4.71
#